data_14c14ffe2c62f98078723a02e37e479e
#
_entry.id   14c14ffe2c62f98078723a02e37e479e
#
_cell.length_a   1.000
_cell.length_b   1.000
_cell.length_c   1.000
_cell.angle_alpha   90.00
_cell.angle_beta   90.00
_cell.angle_gamma   90.00
#
_symmetry.space_group_name_H-M   'P 1'
#
loop_
_entity.id
_entity.type
_entity.pdbx_description
1 polymer ?
#
loop_
_entity_poly.entity_id
_entity_poly.type
_entity_poly.pdbx_seq_one_letter_code
_entity_poly.pdbx_strand_id
1 'polypeptide(L)'
;MSATEKKLRAVVAVPLSEEHCRLIEELEPRVEVVRDHGLVHPMRGPADWSGDPAHVRTPEEQAAFDAMVDSADALFGIPDVDPAALKRTVAANPRLRWVMTTAAGGGSQVKAADLDADALERIVFTTSAGVHGGPLAEFAVFGVFAGAKNLPRLAADQATRTWGDRWEMRQIDELTVLVVGLGGIGAECARRFHALGARVWGTTRSGAPVEGVDRLVP
;
A
#
# COMPACT_ATOMS: atom_id res chain seq x y z
N MET A 1 30.46 -25.43 -18.35
CA MET A 1 29.00 -25.50 -18.36
C MET A 1 28.52 -24.74 -17.10
N SER A 2 28.05 -23.51 -17.26
CA SER A 2 27.50 -22.75 -16.13
C SER A 2 26.23 -23.47 -15.69
N ALA A 3 26.19 -23.90 -14.43
CA ALA A 3 24.94 -24.36 -13.83
C ALA A 3 23.96 -23.19 -13.93
N THR A 4 22.86 -23.37 -14.64
CA THR A 4 21.78 -22.40 -14.70
C THR A 4 21.30 -22.19 -13.27
N GLU A 5 21.66 -21.04 -12.69
CA GLU A 5 21.28 -20.73 -11.31
C GLU A 5 19.73 -20.75 -11.24
N LYS A 6 19.19 -21.55 -10.34
CA LYS A 6 17.73 -21.74 -10.22
C LYS A 6 17.10 -20.39 -9.82
N LYS A 7 16.27 -19.84 -10.68
CA LYS A 7 15.55 -18.60 -10.38
C LYS A 7 14.59 -18.78 -9.20
N LEU A 8 14.44 -17.72 -8.40
CA LEU A 8 13.43 -17.61 -7.37
C LEU A 8 12.05 -17.49 -8.02
N ARG A 9 11.11 -18.35 -7.66
CA ARG A 9 9.74 -18.31 -8.20
C ARG A 9 8.88 -17.38 -7.36
N ALA A 10 8.65 -16.16 -7.88
CA ALA A 10 7.70 -15.21 -7.32
C ALA A 10 6.34 -15.41 -7.99
N VAL A 11 5.36 -15.91 -7.26
CA VAL A 11 4.02 -16.18 -7.78
C VAL A 11 3.10 -15.01 -7.47
N VAL A 12 2.40 -14.53 -8.49
CA VAL A 12 1.40 -13.46 -8.39
C VAL A 12 0.08 -14.08 -7.92
N ALA A 13 -0.28 -13.82 -6.67
CA ALA A 13 -1.46 -14.39 -6.01
C ALA A 13 -2.66 -13.43 -5.95
N VAL A 14 -2.49 -12.21 -6.47
CA VAL A 14 -3.50 -11.13 -6.54
C VAL A 14 -3.36 -10.42 -7.88
N PRO A 15 -4.35 -9.62 -8.32
CA PRO A 15 -4.26 -8.92 -9.60
C PRO A 15 -2.99 -8.05 -9.71
N LEU A 16 -2.20 -8.24 -10.74
CA LEU A 16 -1.05 -7.43 -11.11
C LEU A 16 -0.97 -7.38 -12.64
N SER A 17 -0.73 -6.21 -13.23
CA SER A 17 -0.66 -6.09 -14.69
C SER A 17 0.55 -6.82 -15.27
N GLU A 18 0.44 -7.28 -16.51
CA GLU A 18 1.55 -7.91 -17.24
C GLU A 18 2.77 -6.97 -17.36
N GLU A 19 2.53 -5.66 -17.50
CA GLU A 19 3.60 -4.65 -17.52
C GLU A 19 4.42 -4.66 -16.23
N HIS A 20 3.75 -4.69 -15.07
CA HIS A 20 4.44 -4.74 -13.77
C HIS A 20 5.14 -6.09 -13.54
N CYS A 21 4.57 -7.20 -14.03
CA CYS A 21 5.24 -8.50 -13.97
C CYS A 21 6.57 -8.47 -14.73
N ARG A 22 6.57 -7.92 -15.97
CA ARG A 22 7.78 -7.77 -16.78
C ARG A 22 8.78 -6.81 -16.14
N LEU A 23 8.31 -5.70 -15.58
CA LEU A 23 9.18 -4.75 -14.89
C LEU A 23 9.93 -5.42 -13.73
N ILE A 24 9.28 -6.30 -12.95
CA ILE A 24 9.93 -7.06 -11.88
C ILE A 24 11.03 -7.97 -12.45
N GLU A 25 10.75 -8.69 -13.54
CA GLU A 25 11.71 -9.58 -14.20
C GLU A 25 12.90 -8.83 -14.83
N GLU A 26 12.66 -7.61 -15.34
CA GLU A 26 13.71 -6.73 -15.88
C GLU A 26 14.61 -6.17 -14.77
N LEU A 27 14.02 -5.75 -13.64
CA LEU A 27 14.77 -5.20 -12.51
C LEU A 27 15.54 -6.26 -11.72
N GLU A 28 15.03 -7.50 -11.69
CA GLU A 28 15.66 -8.60 -10.96
C GLU A 28 15.64 -9.89 -11.81
N PRO A 29 16.63 -10.10 -12.70
CA PRO A 29 16.67 -11.25 -13.61
C PRO A 29 16.78 -12.61 -12.91
N ARG A 30 17.11 -12.66 -11.62
CA ARG A 30 17.13 -13.88 -10.81
C ARG A 30 15.74 -14.33 -10.37
N VAL A 31 14.70 -13.52 -10.61
CA VAL A 31 13.30 -13.84 -10.32
C VAL A 31 12.60 -14.34 -11.59
N GLU A 32 11.80 -15.37 -11.44
CA GLU A 32 10.78 -15.80 -12.41
C GLU A 32 9.42 -15.37 -11.84
N VAL A 33 8.71 -14.47 -12.52
CA VAL A 33 7.37 -14.04 -12.10
C VAL A 33 6.33 -14.98 -12.71
N VAL A 34 5.84 -15.91 -11.91
CA VAL A 34 4.82 -16.89 -12.30
C VAL A 34 3.44 -16.25 -12.15
N ARG A 35 2.68 -16.21 -13.24
CA ARG A 35 1.35 -15.59 -13.31
C ARG A 35 0.45 -16.30 -14.29
N ASP A 36 -0.82 -16.35 -13.94
CA ASP A 36 -1.94 -16.64 -14.86
C ASP A 36 -3.06 -15.67 -14.54
N HIS A 37 -3.24 -14.68 -15.42
CA HIS A 37 -4.23 -13.63 -15.22
C HIS A 37 -5.68 -14.14 -15.29
N GLY A 38 -5.91 -15.30 -15.89
CA GLY A 38 -7.22 -15.93 -15.91
C GLY A 38 -7.63 -16.54 -14.57
N LEU A 39 -6.65 -16.84 -13.72
CA LEU A 39 -6.86 -17.46 -12.41
C LEU A 39 -6.99 -16.45 -11.26
N VAL A 40 -6.67 -15.18 -11.46
CA VAL A 40 -6.83 -14.15 -10.44
C VAL A 40 -8.08 -13.32 -10.71
N HIS A 41 -8.70 -12.82 -9.64
CA HIS A 41 -9.89 -11.97 -9.76
C HIS A 41 -9.53 -10.66 -10.50
N PRO A 42 -10.26 -10.24 -11.55
CA PRO A 42 -9.94 -9.01 -12.28
C PRO A 42 -10.16 -7.78 -11.40
N MET A 43 -9.28 -6.78 -11.51
CA MET A 43 -9.45 -5.51 -10.79
C MET A 43 -10.68 -4.76 -11.31
N ARG A 44 -11.51 -4.22 -10.41
CA ARG A 44 -12.61 -3.29 -10.72
C ARG A 44 -12.14 -1.85 -10.84
N GLY A 45 -10.95 -1.55 -10.29
CA GLY A 45 -10.34 -0.22 -10.28
C GLY A 45 -8.90 -0.28 -9.79
N PRO A 46 -8.18 0.85 -9.79
CA PRO A 46 -6.78 0.90 -9.35
C PRO A 46 -6.61 0.39 -7.91
N ALA A 47 -5.61 -0.47 -7.69
CA ALA A 47 -5.26 -1.06 -6.40
C ALA A 47 -6.38 -1.91 -5.74
N ASP A 48 -7.32 -2.42 -6.52
CA ASP A 48 -8.32 -3.39 -6.05
C ASP A 48 -7.72 -4.80 -6.01
N TRP A 49 -6.93 -5.06 -4.98
CA TRP A 49 -6.23 -6.33 -4.82
C TRP A 49 -7.15 -7.53 -4.54
N SER A 50 -8.36 -7.28 -4.06
CA SER A 50 -9.36 -8.32 -3.85
C SER A 50 -10.03 -8.74 -5.17
N GLY A 51 -10.05 -7.85 -6.16
CA GLY A 51 -10.67 -8.07 -7.44
C GLY A 51 -12.20 -8.17 -7.39
N ASP A 52 -12.80 -8.55 -8.53
CA ASP A 52 -14.24 -8.66 -8.67
C ASP A 52 -14.76 -9.96 -7.99
N PRO A 53 -15.61 -9.86 -6.95
CA PRO A 53 -16.18 -11.01 -6.28
C PRO A 53 -17.16 -11.81 -7.16
N ALA A 54 -17.62 -11.25 -8.30
CA ALA A 54 -18.45 -11.99 -9.26
C ALA A 54 -17.62 -13.00 -10.09
N HIS A 55 -16.30 -12.86 -10.11
CA HIS A 55 -15.41 -13.82 -10.74
C HIS A 55 -15.28 -15.05 -9.85
N VAL A 56 -15.91 -16.13 -10.23
CA VAL A 56 -15.89 -17.41 -9.49
C VAL A 56 -15.15 -18.44 -10.33
N ARG A 57 -14.06 -18.99 -9.78
CA ARG A 57 -13.32 -20.07 -10.43
C ARG A 57 -14.13 -21.34 -10.46
N THR A 58 -14.04 -22.09 -11.56
CA THR A 58 -14.48 -23.50 -11.60
C THR A 58 -13.59 -24.34 -10.66
N PRO A 59 -13.99 -25.57 -10.29
CA PRO A 59 -13.14 -26.45 -9.50
C PRO A 59 -11.77 -26.71 -10.14
N GLU A 60 -11.71 -26.81 -11.47
CA GLU A 60 -10.47 -27.00 -12.24
C GLU A 60 -9.57 -25.74 -12.19
N GLU A 61 -10.15 -24.57 -12.35
CA GLU A 61 -9.43 -23.28 -12.24
C GLU A 61 -8.94 -23.05 -10.80
N GLN A 62 -9.73 -23.40 -9.79
CA GLN A 62 -9.30 -23.32 -8.39
C GLN A 62 -8.13 -24.26 -8.11
N ALA A 63 -8.18 -25.49 -8.61
CA ALA A 63 -7.08 -26.45 -8.49
C ALA A 63 -5.80 -25.96 -9.18
N ALA A 64 -5.94 -25.31 -10.35
CA ALA A 64 -4.84 -24.71 -11.09
C ALA A 64 -4.24 -23.51 -10.33
N PHE A 65 -5.07 -22.62 -9.77
CA PHE A 65 -4.64 -21.52 -8.92
C PHE A 65 -3.91 -22.01 -7.68
N ASP A 66 -4.46 -23.01 -6.99
CA ASP A 66 -3.85 -23.62 -5.82
C ASP A 66 -2.47 -24.22 -6.16
N ALA A 67 -2.36 -24.97 -7.25
CA ALA A 67 -1.10 -25.52 -7.71
C ALA A 67 -0.07 -24.43 -8.07
N MET A 68 -0.52 -23.33 -8.65
CA MET A 68 0.34 -22.18 -8.97
C MET A 68 0.90 -21.56 -7.68
N VAL A 69 0.07 -21.19 -6.71
CA VAL A 69 0.53 -20.55 -5.46
C VAL A 69 1.35 -21.50 -4.59
N ASP A 70 1.07 -22.80 -4.62
CA ASP A 70 1.82 -23.83 -3.89
C ASP A 70 3.21 -24.09 -4.51
N SER A 71 3.47 -23.59 -5.72
CA SER A 71 4.78 -23.66 -6.37
C SER A 71 5.75 -22.56 -5.97
N ALA A 72 5.31 -21.56 -5.18
CA ALA A 72 6.02 -20.34 -4.89
C ALA A 72 7.22 -20.54 -3.94
N ASP A 73 8.32 -19.83 -4.21
CA ASP A 73 9.34 -19.50 -3.22
C ASP A 73 8.99 -18.17 -2.53
N ALA A 74 8.31 -17.26 -3.27
CA ALA A 74 7.77 -15.99 -2.78
C ALA A 74 6.37 -15.74 -3.34
N LEU A 75 5.48 -15.10 -2.56
CA LEU A 75 4.16 -14.65 -3.00
C LEU A 75 4.09 -13.14 -3.12
N PHE A 76 3.62 -12.66 -4.26
CA PHE A 76 3.14 -11.30 -4.42
C PHE A 76 1.63 -11.26 -4.11
N GLY A 77 1.31 -10.81 -2.92
CA GLY A 77 -0.04 -10.80 -2.37
C GLY A 77 -0.38 -12.07 -1.56
N ILE A 78 -1.32 -11.92 -0.66
CA ILE A 78 -1.99 -13.04 0.01
C ILE A 78 -2.99 -13.61 -0.98
N PRO A 79 -3.01 -14.95 -1.23
CA PRO A 79 -3.96 -15.56 -2.15
C PRO A 79 -5.39 -15.10 -1.86
N ASP A 80 -6.07 -14.54 -2.87
CA ASP A 80 -7.42 -13.99 -2.80
C ASP A 80 -7.64 -12.90 -1.72
N VAL A 81 -6.56 -12.36 -1.16
CA VAL A 81 -6.58 -11.47 0.02
C VAL A 81 -7.27 -12.15 1.22
N ASP A 82 -7.32 -13.49 1.24
CA ASP A 82 -8.01 -14.30 2.24
C ASP A 82 -7.02 -14.98 3.21
N PRO A 83 -7.14 -14.75 4.53
CA PRO A 83 -6.34 -15.43 5.54
C PRO A 83 -6.44 -16.96 5.51
N ALA A 84 -7.61 -17.53 5.15
CA ALA A 84 -7.79 -18.97 5.07
C ALA A 84 -7.02 -19.57 3.87
N ALA A 85 -7.03 -18.87 2.74
CA ALA A 85 -6.23 -19.26 1.57
C ALA A 85 -4.72 -19.17 1.86
N LEU A 86 -4.27 -18.15 2.62
CA LEU A 86 -2.88 -18.06 3.08
C LEU A 86 -2.51 -19.27 3.95
N LYS A 87 -3.36 -19.60 4.95
CA LYS A 87 -3.14 -20.76 5.84
C LYS A 87 -3.01 -22.06 5.05
N ARG A 88 -3.92 -22.28 4.09
CA ARG A 88 -3.88 -23.43 3.21
C ARG A 88 -2.56 -23.51 2.43
N THR A 89 -2.19 -22.40 1.76
CA THR A 89 -0.97 -22.33 0.95
C THR A 89 0.30 -22.58 1.79
N VAL A 90 0.38 -21.98 2.98
CA VAL A 90 1.52 -22.19 3.90
C VAL A 90 1.66 -23.65 4.31
N ALA A 91 0.55 -24.33 4.57
CA ALA A 91 0.54 -25.76 4.90
C ALA A 91 0.92 -26.66 3.73
N ALA A 92 0.47 -26.31 2.52
CA ALA A 92 0.74 -27.08 1.30
C ALA A 92 2.15 -26.84 0.74
N ASN A 93 2.76 -25.67 1.01
CA ASN A 93 4.04 -25.26 0.43
C ASN A 93 5.17 -25.07 1.48
N PRO A 94 5.95 -26.10 1.81
CA PRO A 94 7.06 -25.98 2.75
C PRO A 94 8.26 -25.16 2.20
N ARG A 95 8.28 -24.86 0.90
CA ARG A 95 9.34 -24.07 0.25
C ARG A 95 9.11 -22.56 0.36
N LEU A 96 7.89 -22.12 0.66
CA LEU A 96 7.56 -20.69 0.77
C LEU A 96 8.43 -20.03 1.83
N ARG A 97 9.08 -18.91 1.45
CA ARG A 97 10.00 -18.14 2.31
C ARG A 97 9.62 -16.69 2.46
N TRP A 98 8.84 -16.14 1.54
CA TRP A 98 8.47 -14.74 1.57
C TRP A 98 7.05 -14.52 1.09
N VAL A 99 6.29 -13.71 1.83
CA VAL A 99 4.98 -13.21 1.43
C VAL A 99 4.98 -11.69 1.55
N MET A 100 4.85 -11.01 0.42
CA MET A 100 4.63 -9.56 0.36
C MET A 100 3.13 -9.31 0.38
N THR A 101 2.63 -8.69 1.43
CA THR A 101 1.22 -8.27 1.49
C THR A 101 1.05 -6.96 0.74
N THR A 102 -0.01 -6.81 -0.04
CA THR A 102 -0.26 -5.59 -0.84
C THR A 102 -0.73 -4.41 0.00
N ALA A 103 -1.27 -4.67 1.18
CA ALA A 103 -1.74 -3.64 2.10
C ALA A 103 -0.64 -3.20 3.07
N ALA A 104 -0.61 -1.90 3.42
CA ALA A 104 0.25 -1.39 4.50
C ALA A 104 -0.09 -2.03 5.86
N GLY A 105 -1.36 -2.37 6.10
CA GLY A 105 -1.87 -3.08 7.28
C GLY A 105 -1.90 -4.61 7.15
N GLY A 106 -1.18 -5.19 6.20
CA GLY A 106 -1.22 -6.63 5.89
C GLY A 106 -0.88 -7.57 7.05
N GLY A 107 -0.20 -7.09 8.08
CA GLY A 107 0.05 -7.86 9.29
C GLY A 107 -1.21 -8.36 10.00
N SER A 108 -2.34 -7.66 9.88
CA SER A 108 -3.62 -8.11 10.44
C SER A 108 -4.17 -9.36 9.73
N GLN A 109 -3.97 -9.47 8.42
CA GLN A 109 -4.35 -10.64 7.62
C GLN A 109 -3.47 -11.84 7.95
N VAL A 110 -2.15 -11.62 8.11
CA VAL A 110 -1.22 -12.66 8.54
C VAL A 110 -1.61 -13.19 9.93
N LYS A 111 -1.94 -12.28 10.87
CA LYS A 111 -2.43 -12.65 12.20
C LYS A 111 -3.74 -13.44 12.13
N ALA A 112 -4.68 -13.04 11.27
CA ALA A 112 -5.95 -13.73 11.09
C ALA A 112 -5.81 -15.11 10.45
N ALA A 113 -4.72 -15.37 9.71
CA ALA A 113 -4.42 -16.68 9.15
C ALA A 113 -4.08 -17.73 10.22
N ASP A 114 -3.77 -17.31 11.45
CA ASP A 114 -3.48 -18.20 12.58
C ASP A 114 -2.46 -19.28 12.20
N LEU A 115 -1.30 -18.82 11.73
CA LEU A 115 -0.17 -19.67 11.34
C LEU A 115 0.56 -20.20 12.58
N ASP A 116 1.12 -21.40 12.48
CA ASP A 116 1.96 -21.93 13.54
C ASP A 116 3.32 -21.22 13.67
N ALA A 117 4.02 -21.48 14.77
CA ALA A 117 5.30 -20.85 15.07
C ALA A 117 6.38 -21.18 14.02
N ASP A 118 6.39 -22.42 13.52
CA ASP A 118 7.37 -22.88 12.53
C ASP A 118 7.19 -22.14 11.19
N ALA A 119 5.94 -21.91 10.78
CA ALA A 119 5.62 -21.11 9.60
C ALA A 119 6.05 -19.65 9.77
N LEU A 120 5.78 -19.05 10.95
CA LEU A 120 6.16 -17.66 11.23
C LEU A 120 7.68 -17.46 11.35
N GLU A 121 8.43 -18.47 11.78
CA GLU A 121 9.89 -18.44 11.77
C GLU A 121 10.46 -18.62 10.36
N ARG A 122 9.85 -19.49 9.55
CA ARG A 122 10.30 -19.85 8.22
C ARG A 122 10.03 -18.79 7.16
N ILE A 123 8.91 -18.06 7.28
CA ILE A 123 8.40 -17.17 6.25
C ILE A 123 8.57 -15.71 6.68
N VAL A 124 9.24 -14.91 5.85
CA VAL A 124 9.30 -13.46 6.02
C VAL A 124 8.03 -12.84 5.46
N PHE A 125 7.33 -12.08 6.28
CA PHE A 125 6.17 -11.28 5.86
C PHE A 125 6.54 -9.81 5.76
N THR A 126 6.28 -9.20 4.61
CA THR A 126 6.49 -7.76 4.38
C THR A 126 5.19 -7.08 3.99
N THR A 127 5.09 -5.78 4.26
CA THR A 127 3.93 -4.96 3.93
C THR A 127 4.32 -3.83 2.98
N SER A 128 3.34 -3.16 2.37
CA SER A 128 3.56 -1.95 1.56
C SER A 128 3.56 -0.66 2.42
N ALA A 129 3.92 -0.76 3.71
CA ALA A 129 4.03 0.41 4.57
C ALA A 129 5.05 1.41 4.01
N GLY A 130 4.68 2.69 3.94
CA GLY A 130 5.52 3.77 3.42
C GLY A 130 5.35 4.07 1.92
N VAL A 131 4.84 3.14 1.12
CA VAL A 131 4.68 3.32 -0.35
C VAL A 131 3.74 4.49 -0.68
N HIS A 132 2.65 4.66 0.07
CA HIS A 132 1.64 5.69 -0.16
C HIS A 132 1.88 6.98 0.63
N GLY A 133 3.04 7.17 1.25
CA GLY A 133 3.35 8.36 2.04
C GLY A 133 3.25 9.65 1.22
N GLY A 134 3.83 9.66 0.03
CA GLY A 134 3.81 10.81 -0.88
C GLY A 134 2.39 11.24 -1.29
N PRO A 135 1.61 10.39 -1.98
CA PRO A 135 0.25 10.73 -2.40
C PRO A 135 -0.68 11.12 -1.26
N LEU A 136 -0.58 10.45 -0.10
CA LEU A 136 -1.39 10.80 1.07
C LEU A 136 -0.99 12.15 1.66
N ALA A 137 0.29 12.47 1.69
CA ALA A 137 0.77 13.79 2.13
C ALA A 137 0.33 14.91 1.16
N GLU A 138 0.32 14.66 -0.15
CA GLU A 138 -0.23 15.59 -1.14
C GLU A 138 -1.71 15.88 -0.90
N PHE A 139 -2.49 14.83 -0.62
CA PHE A 139 -3.90 15.00 -0.30
C PHE A 139 -4.11 15.80 1.00
N ALA A 140 -3.27 15.58 2.02
CA ALA A 140 -3.29 16.37 3.25
C ALA A 140 -2.97 17.87 2.98
N VAL A 141 -1.97 18.14 2.15
CA VAL A 141 -1.61 19.51 1.72
C VAL A 141 -2.79 20.17 0.98
N PHE A 142 -3.40 19.46 0.03
CA PHE A 142 -4.61 19.93 -0.64
C PHE A 142 -5.72 20.29 0.35
N GLY A 143 -5.97 19.44 1.35
CA GLY A 143 -7.00 19.69 2.38
C GLY A 143 -6.75 20.97 3.18
N VAL A 144 -5.50 21.22 3.58
CA VAL A 144 -5.13 22.44 4.31
C VAL A 144 -5.28 23.68 3.41
N PHE A 145 -4.85 23.61 2.14
CA PHE A 145 -5.08 24.70 1.19
C PHE A 145 -6.58 24.95 0.96
N ALA A 146 -7.37 23.90 0.76
CA ALA A 146 -8.81 24.00 0.58
C ALA A 146 -9.49 24.72 1.76
N GLY A 147 -9.06 24.41 3.00
CA GLY A 147 -9.53 25.10 4.20
C GLY A 147 -9.06 26.56 4.26
N ALA A 148 -7.76 26.81 4.07
CA ALA A 148 -7.17 28.15 4.13
C ALA A 148 -7.75 29.11 3.09
N LYS A 149 -8.12 28.58 1.92
CA LYS A 149 -8.71 29.35 0.81
C LYS A 149 -10.24 29.27 0.74
N ASN A 150 -10.88 28.61 1.70
CA ASN A 150 -12.33 28.40 1.76
C ASN A 150 -12.91 27.88 0.42
N LEU A 151 -12.38 26.73 -0.03
CA LEU A 151 -12.79 26.12 -1.28
C LEU A 151 -14.32 25.90 -1.41
N PRO A 152 -15.08 25.56 -0.34
CA PRO A 152 -16.53 25.45 -0.43
C PRO A 152 -17.22 26.74 -0.87
N ARG A 153 -16.77 27.91 -0.36
CA ARG A 153 -17.28 29.23 -0.79
C ARG A 153 -16.99 29.48 -2.26
N LEU A 154 -15.74 29.25 -2.68
CA LEU A 154 -15.34 29.42 -4.09
C LEU A 154 -16.18 28.54 -5.03
N ALA A 155 -16.43 27.29 -4.64
CA ALA A 155 -17.26 26.36 -5.41
C ALA A 155 -18.73 26.83 -5.48
N ALA A 156 -19.26 27.33 -4.38
CA ALA A 156 -20.64 27.87 -4.34
C ALA A 156 -20.78 29.11 -5.23
N ASP A 157 -19.85 30.05 -5.13
CA ASP A 157 -19.82 31.26 -5.95
C ASP A 157 -19.71 30.91 -7.45
N GLN A 158 -18.87 29.96 -7.80
CA GLN A 158 -18.73 29.43 -9.16
C GLN A 158 -20.04 28.79 -9.67
N ALA A 159 -20.68 27.93 -8.86
CA ALA A 159 -21.92 27.26 -9.23
C ALA A 159 -23.08 28.25 -9.49
N THR A 160 -23.15 29.32 -8.71
CA THR A 160 -24.16 30.39 -8.84
C THR A 160 -23.76 31.47 -9.81
N ARG A 161 -22.54 31.43 -10.40
CA ARG A 161 -21.94 32.47 -11.25
C ARG A 161 -21.96 33.85 -10.56
N THR A 162 -21.71 33.85 -9.24
CA THR A 162 -21.69 35.06 -8.41
C THR A 162 -20.27 35.58 -8.29
N TRP A 163 -20.04 36.86 -8.62
CA TRP A 163 -18.83 37.55 -8.28
C TRP A 163 -19.05 38.31 -6.97
N GLY A 164 -18.74 37.65 -5.86
CA GLY A 164 -18.97 38.18 -4.52
C GLY A 164 -18.00 39.28 -4.11
N ASP A 165 -18.26 39.84 -2.94
CA ASP A 165 -17.37 40.82 -2.32
C ASP A 165 -16.02 40.23 -1.98
N ARG A 166 -14.98 41.06 -1.91
CA ARG A 166 -13.66 40.68 -1.46
C ARG A 166 -13.71 40.15 -0.02
N TRP A 167 -12.93 39.12 0.24
CA TRP A 167 -12.78 38.51 1.56
C TRP A 167 -11.36 38.07 1.79
N GLU A 168 -10.98 37.91 3.04
CA GLU A 168 -9.63 37.55 3.43
C GLU A 168 -9.43 36.02 3.38
N MET A 169 -8.35 35.59 2.71
CA MET A 169 -7.90 34.22 2.67
C MET A 169 -6.61 34.10 3.48
N ARG A 170 -6.51 33.07 4.29
CA ARG A 170 -5.27 32.81 5.06
C ARG A 170 -4.16 32.27 4.14
N GLN A 171 -2.94 32.64 4.48
CA GLN A 171 -1.74 32.08 3.84
C GLN A 171 -1.23 30.87 4.65
N ILE A 172 -0.46 29.97 4.01
CA ILE A 172 -0.01 28.74 4.64
C ILE A 172 1.05 29.02 5.71
N ASP A 173 1.91 30.00 5.49
CA ASP A 173 2.96 30.45 6.43
C ASP A 173 2.39 31.11 7.72
N GLU A 174 1.12 31.51 7.69
CA GLU A 174 0.39 31.98 8.88
C GLU A 174 -0.17 30.84 9.74
N LEU A 175 -0.18 29.61 9.20
CA LEU A 175 -0.82 28.46 9.85
C LEU A 175 0.12 27.71 10.80
N THR A 176 -0.48 27.13 11.81
CA THR A 176 0.11 26.04 12.57
C THR A 176 -0.63 24.75 12.20
N VAL A 177 0.10 23.78 11.66
CA VAL A 177 -0.43 22.49 11.27
C VAL A 177 -0.02 21.46 12.33
N LEU A 178 -1.01 20.82 12.95
CA LEU A 178 -0.77 19.71 13.88
C LEU A 178 -0.85 18.38 13.13
N VAL A 179 0.24 17.63 13.13
CA VAL A 179 0.33 16.27 12.57
C VAL A 179 0.24 15.27 13.71
N VAL A 180 -0.89 14.58 13.80
CA VAL A 180 -1.12 13.55 14.82
C VAL A 180 -0.54 12.22 14.31
N GLY A 181 0.60 11.84 14.89
CA GLY A 181 1.35 10.65 14.50
C GLY A 181 2.41 10.89 13.42
N LEU A 182 3.65 11.05 13.84
CA LEU A 182 4.81 11.25 12.95
C LEU A 182 5.44 9.92 12.51
N GLY A 183 4.62 8.98 12.03
CA GLY A 183 5.08 7.81 11.28
C GLY A 183 5.42 8.17 9.82
N GLY A 184 5.58 7.17 8.95
CA GLY A 184 5.99 7.42 7.55
C GLY A 184 5.16 8.47 6.82
N ILE A 185 3.82 8.41 6.91
CA ILE A 185 2.93 9.40 6.27
C ILE A 185 3.02 10.75 6.96
N GLY A 186 2.98 10.76 8.31
CA GLY A 186 3.01 12.01 9.07
C GLY A 186 4.32 12.77 8.93
N ALA A 187 5.45 12.09 8.88
CA ALA A 187 6.76 12.70 8.62
C ALA A 187 6.81 13.33 7.21
N GLU A 188 6.24 12.67 6.20
CA GLU A 188 6.15 13.21 4.85
C GLU A 188 5.23 14.44 4.78
N CYS A 189 4.10 14.43 5.51
CA CYS A 189 3.25 15.61 5.68
C CYS A 189 4.01 16.76 6.34
N ALA A 190 4.72 16.49 7.44
CA ALA A 190 5.48 17.50 8.18
C ALA A 190 6.51 18.18 7.28
N ARG A 191 7.31 17.40 6.55
CA ARG A 191 8.31 17.91 5.61
C ARG A 191 7.70 18.83 4.55
N ARG A 192 6.54 18.46 3.98
CA ARG A 192 5.85 19.26 2.94
C ARG A 192 5.28 20.55 3.51
N PHE A 193 4.61 20.50 4.66
CA PHE A 193 4.07 21.70 5.30
C PHE A 193 5.17 22.66 5.75
N HIS A 194 6.28 22.15 6.27
CA HIS A 194 7.43 22.97 6.61
C HIS A 194 8.03 23.65 5.38
N ALA A 195 8.17 22.94 4.27
CA ALA A 195 8.65 23.49 3.00
C ALA A 195 7.71 24.59 2.44
N LEU A 196 6.43 24.58 2.80
CA LEU A 196 5.45 25.62 2.45
C LEU A 196 5.43 26.79 3.44
N GLY A 197 6.30 26.78 4.46
CA GLY A 197 6.43 27.84 5.45
C GLY A 197 5.48 27.75 6.66
N ALA A 198 4.65 26.71 6.74
CA ALA A 198 3.79 26.51 7.90
C ALA A 198 4.59 26.16 9.14
N ARG A 199 4.10 26.55 10.32
CA ARG A 199 4.59 26.00 11.59
C ARG A 199 4.03 24.60 11.78
N VAL A 200 4.91 23.61 11.97
CA VAL A 200 4.51 22.22 12.10
C VAL A 200 4.68 21.72 13.52
N TRP A 201 3.58 21.33 14.13
CA TRP A 201 3.57 20.61 15.40
C TRP A 201 3.22 19.15 15.15
N GLY A 202 3.75 18.24 15.97
CA GLY A 202 3.45 16.84 15.76
C GLY A 202 3.56 15.99 17.01
N THR A 203 2.90 14.83 16.99
CA THR A 203 2.94 13.84 18.06
C THR A 203 3.73 12.61 17.63
N THR A 204 4.54 12.07 18.53
CA THR A 204 5.25 10.79 18.32
C THR A 204 5.38 10.01 19.61
N ARG A 205 5.31 8.70 19.55
CA ARG A 205 5.48 7.84 20.72
C ARG A 205 6.93 7.78 21.20
N SER A 206 7.90 7.97 20.32
CA SER A 206 9.32 7.88 20.65
C SER A 206 9.87 9.16 21.27
N GLY A 207 9.21 10.32 21.10
CA GLY A 207 9.75 11.63 21.44
C GLY A 207 10.96 12.06 20.60
N ALA A 208 11.38 11.26 19.62
CA ALA A 208 12.53 11.57 18.78
C ALA A 208 12.21 12.73 17.81
N PRO A 209 13.19 13.63 17.56
CA PRO A 209 13.03 14.69 16.56
C PRO A 209 12.68 14.11 15.17
N VAL A 210 11.81 14.82 14.44
CA VAL A 210 11.43 14.49 13.08
C VAL A 210 11.67 15.71 12.20
N GLU A 211 12.26 15.50 11.03
CA GLU A 211 12.55 16.57 10.07
C GLU A 211 11.28 17.32 9.68
N GLY A 212 11.37 18.66 9.62
CA GLY A 212 10.25 19.52 9.29
C GLY A 212 9.21 19.71 10.41
N VAL A 213 9.52 19.29 11.64
CA VAL A 213 8.67 19.50 12.82
C VAL A 213 9.30 20.55 13.74
N ASP A 214 8.59 21.67 13.95
CA ASP A 214 9.06 22.76 14.81
C ASP A 214 8.85 22.45 16.30
N ARG A 215 7.81 21.67 16.62
CA ARG A 215 7.48 21.33 18.01
C ARG A 215 6.84 19.96 18.14
N LEU A 216 7.39 19.14 19.00
CA LEU A 216 6.72 17.94 19.48
C LEU A 216 5.76 18.29 20.60
N VAL A 217 4.56 17.75 20.55
CA VAL A 217 3.52 17.88 21.57
C VAL A 217 3.15 16.50 22.10
N PRO A 218 2.69 16.40 23.37
CA PRO A 218 2.31 15.13 24.00
C PRO A 218 1.21 14.38 23.23
#